data_9c457ae9283c1c9025ed4a7de9ed2f8b
#
_entry.id   9c457ae9283c1c9025ed4a7de9ed2f8b
#
_cell.length_a   1.000
_cell.length_b   1.000
_cell.length_c   1.000
_cell.angle_alpha   90.00
_cell.angle_beta   90.00
_cell.angle_gamma   90.00
#
_symmetry.space_group_name_H-M   'P 1'
#
loop_
_entity.id
_entity.type
_entity.pdbx_description
1 polymer ?
#
loop_
_entity_poly.entity_id
_entity_poly.type
_entity_poly.pdbx_seq_one_letter_code
_entity_poly.pdbx_strand_id
1 'polypeptide(L)'
;MTATKTAALTLLALVAFASNSLLTRLALGTHQIDAASFTAIRLVAGAVMLLALAAAQDRSWSVMQGRGVAGPLALFAYAAPFSFAYLRIGAAVGALVLFGVVQLTMIGYGIARGERPGAMIWLGLVLAAAGLALLTVPSVTRPDPLGVLLMAIAGVAWAVYTLVGRGTANPIAANARSFFWSAPLALVLVLVVIGLHPEAAPSARGIVLALVSGAVTSGLGYAIWYRALPSLTVTQAAVAQLSVPVIAALGAVAVLGEAVSSRLVVAGVLVLSGVGLVLSARARQPRVERSTRA
;
A
#
# COMPACT_ATOMS: atom_id res chain seq x y z
N MET A 1 -0.07 3.04 -22.34
CA MET A 1 1.23 2.36 -22.02
C MET A 1 1.24 0.97 -22.65
N THR A 2 2.41 0.40 -22.99
CA THR A 2 2.52 -1.01 -23.39
C THR A 2 2.26 -1.94 -22.21
N ALA A 3 1.79 -3.17 -22.47
CA ALA A 3 1.53 -4.16 -21.43
C ALA A 3 2.80 -4.46 -20.59
N THR A 4 3.96 -4.58 -21.25
CA THR A 4 5.25 -4.80 -20.60
C THR A 4 5.61 -3.67 -19.63
N LYS A 5 5.43 -2.43 -20.04
CA LYS A 5 5.70 -1.26 -19.19
C LYS A 5 4.77 -1.20 -17.99
N THR A 6 3.48 -1.53 -18.18
CA THR A 6 2.51 -1.61 -17.09
C THR A 6 2.90 -2.70 -16.08
N ALA A 7 3.24 -3.90 -16.56
CA ALA A 7 3.68 -5.00 -15.72
C ALA A 7 4.94 -4.64 -14.91
N ALA A 8 5.94 -4.03 -15.55
CA ALA A 8 7.18 -3.62 -14.90
C ALA A 8 6.94 -2.57 -13.81
N LEU A 9 6.13 -1.54 -14.07
CA LEU A 9 5.80 -0.51 -13.08
C LEU A 9 4.98 -1.11 -11.93
N THR A 10 4.03 -1.99 -12.24
CA THR A 10 3.24 -2.70 -11.23
C THR A 10 4.15 -3.52 -10.32
N LEU A 11 5.02 -4.36 -10.88
CA LEU A 11 5.95 -5.18 -10.10
C LEU A 11 6.86 -4.31 -9.23
N LEU A 12 7.44 -3.25 -9.78
CA LEU A 12 8.33 -2.35 -9.04
C LEU A 12 7.60 -1.68 -7.85
N ALA A 13 6.35 -1.25 -8.05
CA ALA A 13 5.53 -0.70 -6.98
C ALA A 13 5.22 -1.75 -5.90
N LEU A 14 4.90 -2.99 -6.29
CA LEU A 14 4.61 -4.08 -5.34
C LEU A 14 5.85 -4.49 -4.54
N VAL A 15 7.03 -4.47 -5.15
CA VAL A 15 8.31 -4.65 -4.44
C VAL A 15 8.53 -3.51 -3.43
N ALA A 16 8.26 -2.27 -3.80
CA ALA A 16 8.35 -1.14 -2.87
C ALA A 16 7.39 -1.29 -1.69
N PHE A 17 6.14 -1.74 -1.92
CA PHE A 17 5.17 -2.00 -0.84
C PHE A 17 5.61 -3.13 0.09
N ALA A 18 6.15 -4.21 -0.48
CA ALA A 18 6.70 -5.32 0.29
C ALA A 18 7.90 -4.89 1.14
N SER A 19 8.82 -4.11 0.55
CA SER A 19 9.96 -3.53 1.25
C SER A 19 9.51 -2.59 2.38
N ASN A 20 8.44 -1.80 2.16
CA ASN A 20 7.87 -0.97 3.21
C ASN A 20 7.38 -1.80 4.41
N SER A 21 6.70 -2.93 4.16
CA SER A 21 6.26 -3.84 5.23
C SER A 21 7.46 -4.41 6.00
N LEU A 22 8.54 -4.77 5.31
CA LEU A 22 9.77 -5.27 5.93
C LEU A 22 10.46 -4.19 6.78
N LEU A 23 10.59 -2.97 6.26
CA LEU A 23 11.17 -1.83 6.99
C LEU A 23 10.35 -1.49 8.24
N THR A 24 9.02 -1.51 8.13
CA THR A 24 8.11 -1.29 9.27
C THR A 24 8.30 -2.38 10.33
N ARG A 25 8.39 -3.65 9.93
CA ARG A 25 8.66 -4.78 10.85
C ARG A 25 10.00 -4.61 11.57
N LEU A 26 11.05 -4.21 10.84
CA LEU A 26 12.37 -3.98 11.42
C LEU A 26 12.40 -2.78 12.37
N ALA A 27 11.64 -1.72 12.07
CA ALA A 27 11.60 -0.50 12.88
C ALA A 27 10.77 -0.69 14.15
N LEU A 28 9.52 -1.15 13.99
CA LEU A 28 8.54 -1.23 15.08
C LEU A 28 8.63 -2.55 15.85
N GLY A 29 8.83 -3.68 15.16
CA GLY A 29 8.90 -5.01 15.77
C GLY A 29 10.14 -5.23 16.65
N THR A 30 11.19 -4.44 16.47
CA THR A 30 12.39 -4.43 17.31
C THR A 30 12.48 -3.22 18.23
N HIS A 31 11.39 -2.47 18.40
CA HIS A 31 11.29 -1.29 19.28
C HIS A 31 12.38 -0.23 19.02
N GLN A 32 12.79 -0.06 17.76
CA GLN A 32 13.81 0.95 17.40
C GLN A 32 13.24 2.37 17.37
N ILE A 33 11.94 2.50 17.24
CA ILE A 33 11.20 3.75 17.16
C ILE A 33 9.72 3.48 17.50
N ASP A 34 9.03 4.45 18.06
CA ASP A 34 7.60 4.39 18.30
C ASP A 34 6.78 4.57 17.00
N ALA A 35 5.50 4.16 17.03
CA ALA A 35 4.64 4.18 15.84
C ALA A 35 4.31 5.59 15.34
N ALA A 36 4.20 6.58 16.24
CA ALA A 36 3.88 7.95 15.87
C ALA A 36 5.09 8.62 15.19
N SER A 37 6.28 8.51 15.81
CA SER A 37 7.54 9.03 15.25
C SER A 37 7.87 8.35 13.91
N PHE A 38 7.71 7.02 13.80
CA PHE A 38 7.88 6.31 12.54
C PHE A 38 6.95 6.86 11.46
N THR A 39 5.67 7.06 11.77
CA THR A 39 4.68 7.59 10.83
C THR A 39 5.04 9.00 10.39
N ALA A 40 5.43 9.87 11.33
CA ALA A 40 5.79 11.26 11.03
C ALA A 40 7.04 11.35 10.16
N ILE A 41 8.12 10.67 10.53
CA ILE A 41 9.37 10.66 9.75
C ILE A 41 9.11 10.10 8.35
N ARG A 42 8.34 9.01 8.25
CA ARG A 42 7.94 8.40 6.97
C ARG A 42 7.20 9.40 6.06
N LEU A 43 6.20 10.12 6.60
CA LEU A 43 5.41 11.06 5.81
C LEU A 43 6.22 12.32 5.44
N VAL A 44 7.03 12.84 6.35
CA VAL A 44 7.92 13.98 6.07
C VAL A 44 8.98 13.62 5.02
N ALA A 45 9.66 12.48 5.18
CA ALA A 45 10.67 12.03 4.24
C ALA A 45 10.09 11.79 2.84
N GLY A 46 8.90 11.20 2.75
CA GLY A 46 8.17 11.04 1.50
C GLY A 46 7.79 12.39 0.87
N ALA A 47 7.35 13.35 1.68
CA ALA A 47 7.05 14.71 1.21
C ALA A 47 8.30 15.39 0.64
N VAL A 48 9.42 15.38 1.37
CA VAL A 48 10.69 15.97 0.92
C VAL A 48 11.16 15.34 -0.40
N MET A 49 11.18 14.01 -0.49
CA MET A 49 11.58 13.31 -1.71
C MET A 49 10.70 13.69 -2.90
N LEU A 50 9.38 13.67 -2.73
CA LEU A 50 8.45 13.94 -3.83
C LEU A 50 8.42 15.41 -4.23
N LEU A 51 8.59 16.33 -3.28
CA LEU A 51 8.74 17.76 -3.57
C LEU A 51 10.03 18.04 -4.34
N ALA A 52 11.16 17.42 -3.95
CA ALA A 52 12.42 17.54 -4.68
C ALA A 52 12.28 17.02 -6.14
N LEU A 53 11.59 15.89 -6.34
CA LEU A 53 11.32 15.37 -7.68
C LEU A 53 10.36 16.25 -8.48
N ALA A 54 9.35 16.85 -7.84
CA ALA A 54 8.44 17.77 -8.48
C ALA A 54 9.17 19.06 -8.90
N ALA A 55 10.05 19.57 -8.06
CA ALA A 55 10.89 20.73 -8.35
C ALA A 55 11.85 20.45 -9.53
N ALA A 56 12.49 19.28 -9.53
CA ALA A 56 13.39 18.88 -10.64
C ALA A 56 12.67 18.72 -12.00
N GLN A 57 11.34 18.63 -11.99
CA GLN A 57 10.50 18.57 -13.20
C GLN A 57 9.80 19.92 -13.51
N ASP A 58 10.20 21.02 -12.88
CA ASP A 58 9.57 22.35 -12.95
C ASP A 58 8.05 22.32 -12.64
N ARG A 59 7.63 21.41 -11.74
CA ARG A 59 6.23 21.16 -11.41
C ARG A 59 5.87 21.41 -9.94
N SER A 60 6.75 22.07 -9.20
CA SER A 60 6.54 22.36 -7.77
C SER A 60 5.26 23.15 -7.51
N TRP A 61 4.92 24.11 -8.34
CA TRP A 61 3.68 24.88 -8.23
C TRP A 61 2.41 24.05 -8.44
N SER A 62 2.46 22.99 -9.26
CA SER A 62 1.31 22.11 -9.48
C SER A 62 0.92 21.30 -8.24
N VAL A 63 1.85 21.11 -7.31
CA VAL A 63 1.61 20.45 -6.01
C VAL A 63 0.66 21.28 -5.16
N MET A 64 0.86 22.60 -5.13
CA MET A 64 0.09 23.52 -4.27
C MET A 64 -1.27 23.90 -4.87
N GLN A 65 -1.44 23.84 -6.18
CA GLN A 65 -2.67 24.25 -6.87
C GLN A 65 -3.81 23.25 -6.76
N GLY A 66 -3.55 22.00 -6.38
CA GLY A 66 -4.58 20.98 -6.25
C GLY A 66 -5.43 21.16 -5.01
N ARG A 67 -6.76 21.17 -5.16
CA ARG A 67 -7.73 21.41 -4.07
C ARG A 67 -8.24 20.15 -3.36
N GLY A 68 -7.87 18.95 -3.78
CA GLY A 68 -8.40 17.71 -3.20
C GLY A 68 -7.77 17.37 -1.86
N VAL A 69 -8.58 17.23 -0.80
CA VAL A 69 -8.16 16.80 0.55
C VAL A 69 -8.22 15.27 0.73
N ALA A 70 -8.91 14.58 -0.18
CA ALA A 70 -9.12 13.12 -0.06
C ALA A 70 -7.81 12.32 -0.06
N GLY A 71 -6.84 12.68 -0.91
CA GLY A 71 -5.54 12.03 -0.94
C GLY A 71 -4.75 12.18 0.36
N PRO A 72 -4.52 13.42 0.87
CA PRO A 72 -3.87 13.64 2.15
C PRO A 72 -4.53 12.92 3.33
N LEU A 73 -5.86 13.04 3.46
CA LEU A 73 -6.60 12.40 4.56
C LEU A 73 -6.55 10.87 4.46
N ALA A 74 -6.72 10.31 3.26
CA ALA A 74 -6.62 8.87 3.05
C ALA A 74 -5.20 8.35 3.34
N LEU A 75 -4.15 9.10 2.95
CA LEU A 75 -2.77 8.72 3.24
C LEU A 75 -2.49 8.71 4.74
N PHE A 76 -2.92 9.75 5.47
CA PHE A 76 -2.77 9.80 6.93
C PHE A 76 -3.58 8.71 7.63
N ALA A 77 -4.87 8.54 7.24
CA ALA A 77 -5.75 7.51 7.77
C ALA A 77 -5.31 6.07 7.43
N TYR A 78 -4.43 5.90 6.44
CA TYR A 78 -3.71 4.66 6.20
C TYR A 78 -2.47 4.56 7.10
N ALA A 79 -1.57 5.56 7.04
CA ALA A 79 -0.23 5.45 7.60
C ALA A 79 -0.22 5.35 9.14
N ALA A 80 -1.03 6.14 9.83
CA ALA A 80 -1.09 6.15 11.29
C ALA A 80 -1.71 4.85 11.84
N PRO A 81 -2.97 4.46 11.51
CA PRO A 81 -3.54 3.22 12.03
C PRO A 81 -2.73 1.97 11.66
N PHE A 82 -2.11 1.94 10.47
CA PHE A 82 -1.22 0.86 10.05
C PHE A 82 -0.04 0.68 11.04
N SER A 83 0.65 1.76 11.39
CA SER A 83 1.79 1.69 12.31
C SER A 83 1.38 1.23 13.71
N PHE A 84 0.28 1.75 14.25
CA PHE A 84 -0.23 1.34 15.56
C PHE A 84 -0.77 -0.10 15.56
N ALA A 85 -1.40 -0.54 14.48
CA ALA A 85 -1.87 -1.91 14.33
C ALA A 85 -0.71 -2.93 14.36
N TYR A 86 0.42 -2.60 13.72
CA TYR A 86 1.59 -3.48 13.71
C TYR A 86 2.15 -3.82 15.10
N LEU A 87 1.99 -2.90 16.07
CA LEU A 87 2.40 -3.15 17.48
C LEU A 87 1.47 -4.14 18.19
N ARG A 88 0.23 -4.34 17.67
CA ARG A 88 -0.82 -5.11 18.34
C ARG A 88 -1.08 -6.48 17.74
N ILE A 89 -1.02 -6.61 16.41
CA ILE A 89 -1.45 -7.84 15.74
C ILE A 89 -0.35 -8.53 14.92
N GLY A 90 0.83 -7.96 14.86
CA GLY A 90 1.93 -8.52 14.09
C GLY A 90 1.70 -8.49 12.56
N ALA A 91 2.74 -8.86 11.82
CA ALA A 91 2.76 -8.70 10.36
C ALA A 91 1.80 -9.64 9.62
N ALA A 92 1.67 -10.90 10.07
CA ALA A 92 0.84 -11.90 9.39
C ALA A 92 -0.66 -11.57 9.47
N VAL A 93 -1.16 -11.30 10.68
CA VAL A 93 -2.56 -10.89 10.88
C VAL A 93 -2.82 -9.54 10.21
N GLY A 94 -1.87 -8.61 10.34
CA GLY A 94 -1.94 -7.31 9.68
C GLY A 94 -2.09 -7.42 8.17
N ALA A 95 -1.29 -8.26 7.51
CA ALA A 95 -1.39 -8.48 6.07
C ALA A 95 -2.74 -9.08 5.67
N LEU A 96 -3.24 -10.08 6.41
CA LEU A 96 -4.53 -10.72 6.13
C LEU A 96 -5.67 -9.69 6.20
N VAL A 97 -5.74 -8.92 7.30
CA VAL A 97 -6.80 -7.93 7.49
C VAL A 97 -6.67 -6.80 6.47
N LEU A 98 -5.47 -6.22 6.32
CA LEU A 98 -5.23 -5.12 5.38
C LEU A 98 -5.66 -5.48 3.97
N PHE A 99 -5.08 -6.55 3.42
CA PHE A 99 -5.34 -6.93 2.03
C PHE A 99 -6.75 -7.50 1.83
N GLY A 100 -7.33 -8.17 2.83
CA GLY A 100 -8.74 -8.57 2.80
C GLY A 100 -9.66 -7.37 2.67
N VAL A 101 -9.48 -6.35 3.49
CA VAL A 101 -10.29 -5.12 3.45
C VAL A 101 -10.02 -4.31 2.18
N VAL A 102 -8.77 -4.22 1.71
CA VAL A 102 -8.44 -3.58 0.41
C VAL A 102 -9.20 -4.25 -0.73
N GLN A 103 -9.21 -5.61 -0.76
CA GLN A 103 -9.92 -6.36 -1.80
C GLN A 103 -11.42 -6.05 -1.77
N LEU A 104 -12.05 -6.17 -0.59
CA LEU A 104 -13.49 -5.92 -0.45
C LEU A 104 -13.85 -4.49 -0.88
N THR A 105 -13.05 -3.51 -0.46
CA THR A 105 -13.30 -2.09 -0.78
C THR A 105 -13.12 -1.81 -2.26
N MET A 106 -11.99 -2.23 -2.86
CA MET A 106 -11.69 -1.92 -4.26
C MET A 106 -12.56 -2.70 -5.23
N ILE A 107 -12.76 -4.00 -5.03
CA ILE A 107 -13.60 -4.81 -5.90
C ILE A 107 -15.07 -4.38 -5.79
N GLY A 108 -15.55 -4.13 -4.56
CA GLY A 108 -16.89 -3.59 -4.34
C GLY A 108 -17.09 -2.25 -5.06
N TYR A 109 -16.12 -1.33 -4.98
CA TYR A 109 -16.15 -0.08 -5.73
C TYR A 109 -16.13 -0.32 -7.25
N GLY A 110 -15.28 -1.23 -7.75
CA GLY A 110 -15.20 -1.57 -9.17
C GLY A 110 -16.54 -2.07 -9.72
N ILE A 111 -17.18 -3.01 -9.01
CA ILE A 111 -18.51 -3.54 -9.36
C ILE A 111 -19.56 -2.44 -9.33
N ALA A 112 -19.58 -1.59 -8.29
CA ALA A 112 -20.49 -0.45 -8.19
C ALA A 112 -20.31 0.57 -9.33
N ARG A 113 -19.11 0.62 -9.93
CA ARG A 113 -18.79 1.44 -11.10
C ARG A 113 -18.96 0.71 -12.43
N GLY A 114 -19.58 -0.45 -12.44
CA GLY A 114 -19.93 -1.21 -13.63
C GLY A 114 -18.84 -2.18 -14.11
N GLU A 115 -17.77 -2.42 -13.38
CA GLU A 115 -16.87 -3.53 -13.67
C GLU A 115 -17.63 -4.86 -13.52
N ARG A 116 -17.46 -5.75 -14.48
CA ARG A 116 -18.05 -7.10 -14.48
C ARG A 116 -16.94 -8.13 -14.55
N PRO A 117 -16.32 -8.50 -13.41
CA PRO A 117 -15.25 -9.48 -13.39
C PRO A 117 -15.74 -10.82 -13.94
N GLY A 118 -15.07 -11.34 -14.97
CA GLY A 118 -15.37 -12.66 -15.53
C GLY A 118 -14.88 -13.81 -14.63
N ALA A 119 -15.26 -15.05 -14.97
CA ALA A 119 -14.93 -16.24 -14.18
C ALA A 119 -13.42 -16.40 -13.93
N MET A 120 -12.57 -16.06 -14.91
CA MET A 120 -11.11 -16.12 -14.76
C MET A 120 -10.59 -15.16 -13.68
N ILE A 121 -11.19 -13.98 -13.55
CA ILE A 121 -10.84 -13.00 -12.51
C ILE A 121 -11.26 -13.53 -11.14
N TRP A 122 -12.46 -14.11 -11.02
CA TRP A 122 -12.92 -14.73 -9.77
C TRP A 122 -12.06 -15.93 -9.38
N LEU A 123 -11.69 -16.80 -10.32
CA LEU A 123 -10.78 -17.92 -10.07
C LEU A 123 -9.42 -17.41 -9.56
N GLY A 124 -8.84 -16.41 -10.23
CA GLY A 124 -7.57 -15.83 -9.81
C GLY A 124 -7.64 -15.16 -8.44
N LEU A 125 -8.76 -14.48 -8.12
CA LEU A 125 -8.99 -13.90 -6.79
C LEU A 125 -9.06 -14.99 -5.72
N VAL A 126 -9.82 -16.06 -5.95
CA VAL A 126 -9.94 -17.18 -5.00
C VAL A 126 -8.59 -17.86 -4.76
N LEU A 127 -7.82 -18.11 -5.82
CA LEU A 127 -6.47 -18.69 -5.70
C LEU A 127 -5.54 -17.79 -4.88
N ALA A 128 -5.53 -16.49 -5.19
CA ALA A 128 -4.68 -15.53 -4.48
C ALA A 128 -5.11 -15.37 -3.01
N ALA A 129 -6.41 -15.33 -2.73
CA ALA A 129 -6.93 -15.26 -1.36
C ALA A 129 -6.64 -16.55 -0.56
N ALA A 130 -6.78 -17.73 -1.19
CA ALA A 130 -6.43 -19.01 -0.57
C ALA A 130 -4.94 -19.09 -0.24
N GLY A 131 -4.06 -18.65 -1.15
CA GLY A 131 -2.62 -18.56 -0.91
C GLY A 131 -2.27 -17.61 0.22
N LEU A 132 -2.89 -16.43 0.27
CA LEU A 132 -2.72 -15.49 1.38
C LEU A 132 -3.19 -16.09 2.71
N ALA A 133 -4.34 -16.72 2.75
CA ALA A 133 -4.84 -17.41 3.94
C ALA A 133 -3.89 -18.53 4.40
N LEU A 134 -3.40 -19.36 3.47
CA LEU A 134 -2.41 -20.41 3.77
C LEU A 134 -1.14 -19.83 4.38
N LEU A 135 -0.68 -18.67 3.89
CA LEU A 135 0.53 -18.01 4.39
C LEU A 135 0.34 -17.44 5.81
N THR A 136 -0.84 -16.92 6.13
CA THR A 136 -1.07 -16.07 7.31
C THR A 136 -1.83 -16.78 8.44
N VAL A 137 -2.89 -17.54 8.14
CA VAL A 137 -3.78 -18.14 9.15
C VAL A 137 -3.07 -19.02 10.18
N PRO A 138 -2.10 -19.87 9.83
CA PRO A 138 -1.41 -20.70 10.83
C PRO A 138 -0.59 -19.90 11.87
N SER A 139 -0.32 -18.63 11.61
CA SER A 139 0.39 -17.72 12.53
C SER A 139 -0.57 -16.86 13.35
N VAL A 140 -1.88 -17.00 13.14
CA VAL A 140 -2.92 -16.24 13.85
C VAL A 140 -3.15 -16.88 15.21
N THR A 141 -2.74 -16.19 16.26
CA THR A 141 -3.23 -16.39 17.64
C THR A 141 -4.43 -15.46 17.85
N ARG A 142 -4.98 -15.37 19.06
CA ARG A 142 -6.12 -14.45 19.35
C ARG A 142 -5.71 -12.99 19.00
N PRO A 143 -6.20 -12.41 17.90
CA PRO A 143 -5.80 -11.06 17.52
C PRO A 143 -6.42 -10.02 18.46
N ASP A 144 -5.68 -8.98 18.78
CA ASP A 144 -6.20 -7.80 19.50
C ASP A 144 -7.28 -7.11 18.64
N PRO A 145 -8.53 -6.98 19.14
CA PRO A 145 -9.63 -6.38 18.37
C PRO A 145 -9.34 -4.95 17.92
N LEU A 146 -8.66 -4.15 18.74
CA LEU A 146 -8.29 -2.78 18.39
C LEU A 146 -7.26 -2.77 17.27
N GLY A 147 -6.28 -3.68 17.31
CA GLY A 147 -5.29 -3.84 16.24
C GLY A 147 -5.95 -4.24 14.91
N VAL A 148 -6.94 -5.15 14.96
CA VAL A 148 -7.74 -5.53 13.78
C VAL A 148 -8.53 -4.34 13.23
N LEU A 149 -9.20 -3.57 14.10
CA LEU A 149 -9.95 -2.38 13.69
C LEU A 149 -9.04 -1.32 13.05
N LEU A 150 -7.90 -1.01 13.66
CA LEU A 150 -6.94 -0.06 13.11
C LEU A 150 -6.42 -0.52 11.74
N MET A 151 -6.12 -1.82 11.58
CA MET A 151 -5.68 -2.35 10.30
C MET A 151 -6.78 -2.35 9.24
N ALA A 152 -8.04 -2.56 9.63
CA ALA A 152 -9.18 -2.45 8.73
C ALA A 152 -9.38 -0.99 8.26
N ILE A 153 -9.28 -0.02 9.16
CA ILE A 153 -9.29 1.41 8.81
C ILE A 153 -8.17 1.72 7.82
N ALA A 154 -6.96 1.23 8.08
CA ALA A 154 -5.84 1.39 7.16
C ALA A 154 -6.13 0.76 5.79
N GLY A 155 -6.77 -0.40 5.74
CA GLY A 155 -7.17 -1.07 4.49
C GLY A 155 -8.15 -0.25 3.65
N VAL A 156 -9.21 0.26 4.27
CA VAL A 156 -10.18 1.16 3.60
C VAL A 156 -9.48 2.42 3.11
N ALA A 157 -8.68 3.05 3.97
CA ALA A 157 -7.98 4.29 3.64
C ALA A 157 -6.97 4.09 2.49
N TRP A 158 -6.24 2.98 2.47
CA TRP A 158 -5.35 2.61 1.37
C TRP A 158 -6.10 2.37 0.05
N ALA A 159 -7.26 1.70 0.10
CA ALA A 159 -8.12 1.53 -1.06
C ALA A 159 -8.58 2.88 -1.62
N VAL A 160 -9.07 3.78 -0.75
CA VAL A 160 -9.46 5.15 -1.13
C VAL A 160 -8.29 5.91 -1.73
N TYR A 161 -7.11 5.88 -1.10
CA TYR A 161 -5.90 6.50 -1.61
C TYR A 161 -5.54 6.02 -3.01
N THR A 162 -5.59 4.70 -3.23
CA THR A 162 -5.37 4.07 -4.55
C THR A 162 -6.39 4.53 -5.59
N LEU A 163 -7.68 4.59 -5.22
CA LEU A 163 -8.76 5.02 -6.12
C LEU A 163 -8.65 6.49 -6.49
N VAL A 164 -8.31 7.36 -5.54
CA VAL A 164 -8.04 8.78 -5.78
C VAL A 164 -6.86 8.97 -6.74
N GLY A 165 -5.79 8.18 -6.55
CA GLY A 165 -4.61 8.24 -7.39
C GLY A 165 -4.82 7.82 -8.83
N ARG A 166 -5.81 6.96 -9.09
CA ARG A 166 -6.09 6.42 -10.42
C ARG A 166 -6.45 7.49 -11.46
N GLY A 167 -7.09 8.57 -11.04
CA GLY A 167 -7.52 9.66 -11.94
C GLY A 167 -6.50 10.79 -12.12
N THR A 168 -5.30 10.68 -11.53
CA THR A 168 -4.35 11.78 -11.57
C THR A 168 -3.56 11.84 -12.88
N ALA A 169 -3.45 13.04 -13.46
CA ALA A 169 -2.62 13.29 -14.63
C ALA A 169 -1.12 13.38 -14.27
N ASN A 170 -0.79 13.80 -13.05
CA ASN A 170 0.57 13.93 -12.56
C ASN A 170 0.77 13.15 -11.25
N PRO A 171 1.26 11.88 -11.34
CA PRO A 171 1.46 11.03 -10.17
C PRO A 171 2.39 11.60 -9.12
N ILE A 172 3.49 12.26 -9.53
CA ILE A 172 4.46 12.84 -8.59
C ILE A 172 3.83 13.99 -7.82
N ALA A 173 3.20 14.94 -8.51
CA ALA A 173 2.56 16.09 -7.85
C ALA A 173 1.40 15.67 -6.94
N ALA A 174 0.59 14.69 -7.35
CA ALA A 174 -0.52 14.19 -6.53
C ALA A 174 -0.03 13.52 -5.24
N ASN A 175 1.03 12.70 -5.34
CA ASN A 175 1.64 12.08 -4.15
C ASN A 175 2.36 13.14 -3.29
N ALA A 176 3.14 14.04 -3.89
CA ALA A 176 3.81 15.12 -3.16
C ALA A 176 2.83 15.93 -2.33
N ARG A 177 1.69 16.32 -2.92
CA ARG A 177 0.61 17.01 -2.21
C ARG A 177 0.04 16.17 -1.07
N SER A 178 -0.22 14.89 -1.31
CA SER A 178 -0.77 14.00 -0.29
C SER A 178 0.18 13.87 0.90
N PHE A 179 1.45 13.64 0.66
CA PHE A 179 2.46 13.56 1.72
C PHE A 179 2.66 14.89 2.44
N PHE A 180 2.76 15.99 1.69
CA PHE A 180 2.93 17.33 2.26
C PHE A 180 1.82 17.70 3.24
N TRP A 181 0.56 17.52 2.86
CA TRP A 181 -0.58 17.85 3.71
C TRP A 181 -0.89 16.79 4.77
N SER A 182 -0.36 15.57 4.66
CA SER A 182 -0.43 14.55 5.72
C SER A 182 0.62 14.76 6.80
N ALA A 183 1.77 15.38 6.48
CA ALA A 183 2.87 15.55 7.42
C ALA A 183 2.48 16.38 8.67
N PRO A 184 1.76 17.51 8.58
CA PRO A 184 1.29 18.24 9.76
C PRO A 184 0.40 17.40 10.69
N LEU A 185 -0.47 16.54 10.12
CA LEU A 185 -1.33 15.65 10.91
C LEU A 185 -0.48 14.62 11.69
N ALA A 186 0.58 14.11 11.05
CA ALA A 186 1.49 13.18 11.71
C ALA A 186 2.35 13.87 12.80
N LEU A 187 2.76 15.10 12.59
CA LEU A 187 3.45 15.90 13.62
C LEU A 187 2.56 16.16 14.83
N VAL A 188 1.30 16.51 14.60
CA VAL A 188 0.31 16.63 15.70
C VAL A 188 0.16 15.30 16.43
N LEU A 189 0.08 14.18 15.71
CA LEU A 189 0.01 12.85 16.31
C LEU A 189 1.22 12.57 17.23
N VAL A 190 2.43 12.89 16.78
CA VAL A 190 3.64 12.75 17.60
C VAL A 190 3.56 13.58 18.87
N LEU A 191 3.16 14.87 18.76
CA LEU A 191 3.04 15.75 19.91
C LEU A 191 2.01 15.23 20.93
N VAL A 192 0.88 14.70 20.45
CA VAL A 192 -0.14 14.09 21.31
C VAL A 192 0.41 12.83 22.01
N VAL A 193 1.07 11.94 21.28
CA VAL A 193 1.58 10.67 21.83
C VAL A 193 2.70 10.93 22.84
N ILE A 194 3.67 11.79 22.53
CA ILE A 194 4.75 12.15 23.46
C ILE A 194 4.20 12.88 24.69
N GLY A 195 3.20 13.74 24.52
CA GLY A 195 2.57 14.46 25.64
C GLY A 195 1.79 13.54 26.60
N LEU A 196 1.22 12.44 26.08
CA LEU A 196 0.48 11.47 26.89
C LEU A 196 1.38 10.37 27.46
N HIS A 197 2.35 9.93 26.67
CA HIS A 197 3.28 8.83 27.02
C HIS A 197 4.68 9.20 26.53
N PRO A 198 5.56 9.71 27.42
CA PRO A 198 6.95 9.94 27.06
C PRO A 198 7.61 8.63 26.63
N GLU A 199 7.83 8.49 25.34
CA GLU A 199 8.51 7.33 24.76
C GLU A 199 10.02 7.51 24.79
N ALA A 200 10.74 6.40 24.75
CA ALA A 200 12.20 6.44 24.60
C ALA A 200 12.56 7.11 23.25
N ALA A 201 13.64 7.88 23.24
CA ALA A 201 14.12 8.53 22.04
C ALA A 201 14.35 7.50 20.91
N PRO A 202 13.92 7.79 19.66
CA PRO A 202 14.15 6.90 18.53
C PRO A 202 15.63 6.58 18.35
N SER A 203 15.96 5.32 18.08
CA SER A 203 17.33 4.94 17.72
C SER A 203 17.73 5.47 16.36
N ALA A 204 19.03 5.68 16.12
CA ALA A 204 19.52 6.07 14.78
C ALA A 204 19.08 5.08 13.70
N ARG A 205 19.06 3.77 14.01
CA ARG A 205 18.58 2.73 13.09
C ARG A 205 17.08 2.88 12.80
N GLY A 206 16.26 3.16 13.81
CA GLY A 206 14.82 3.40 13.65
C GLY A 206 14.54 4.61 12.75
N ILE A 207 15.28 5.70 12.94
CA ILE A 207 15.18 6.89 12.10
C ILE A 207 15.54 6.57 10.64
N VAL A 208 16.67 5.89 10.38
CA VAL A 208 17.08 5.51 9.01
C VAL A 208 16.02 4.61 8.36
N LEU A 209 15.48 3.62 9.07
CA LEU A 209 14.43 2.75 8.55
C LEU A 209 13.17 3.56 8.18
N ALA A 210 12.78 4.53 9.01
CA ALA A 210 11.63 5.40 8.75
C ALA A 210 11.89 6.34 7.55
N LEU A 211 13.09 6.90 7.42
CA LEU A 211 13.49 7.74 6.28
C LEU A 211 13.45 6.97 4.97
N VAL A 212 14.02 5.76 4.92
CA VAL A 212 14.01 4.91 3.73
C VAL A 212 12.57 4.47 3.40
N SER A 213 11.80 4.09 4.42
CA SER A 213 10.36 3.77 4.28
C SER A 213 9.60 4.94 3.68
N GLY A 214 9.85 6.16 4.12
CA GLY A 214 9.20 7.37 3.64
C GLY A 214 9.63 7.78 2.23
N ALA A 215 10.92 8.02 2.04
CA ALA A 215 11.42 8.56 0.79
C ALA A 215 11.33 7.55 -0.38
N VAL A 216 11.80 6.33 -0.15
CA VAL A 216 11.96 5.34 -1.23
C VAL A 216 10.70 4.49 -1.37
N THR A 217 10.33 3.71 -0.34
CA THR A 217 9.29 2.70 -0.52
C THR A 217 7.88 3.27 -0.53
N SER A 218 7.65 4.38 0.17
CA SER A 218 6.36 5.09 0.11
C SER A 218 6.38 6.19 -0.95
N GLY A 219 7.27 7.17 -0.88
CA GLY A 219 7.28 8.31 -1.81
C GLY A 219 7.40 7.87 -3.26
N LEU A 220 8.54 7.29 -3.64
CA LEU A 220 8.77 6.81 -5.00
C LEU A 220 7.85 5.64 -5.36
N GLY A 221 7.67 4.69 -4.45
CA GLY A 221 6.83 3.51 -4.68
C GLY A 221 5.38 3.88 -5.02
N TYR A 222 4.78 4.85 -4.31
CA TYR A 222 3.40 5.29 -4.57
C TYR A 222 3.31 6.14 -5.84
N ALA A 223 4.32 6.93 -6.17
CA ALA A 223 4.35 7.64 -7.46
C ALA A 223 4.41 6.67 -8.65
N ILE A 224 5.19 5.58 -8.53
CA ILE A 224 5.25 4.50 -9.52
C ILE A 224 3.90 3.79 -9.61
N TRP A 225 3.28 3.49 -8.47
CA TRP A 225 1.96 2.87 -8.41
C TRP A 225 0.89 3.71 -9.11
N TYR A 226 0.83 5.00 -8.80
CA TYR A 226 -0.11 5.93 -9.43
C TYR A 226 0.09 6.01 -10.95
N ARG A 227 1.33 5.83 -11.43
CA ARG A 227 1.63 5.78 -12.87
C ARG A 227 1.14 4.49 -13.53
N ALA A 228 1.10 3.38 -12.79
CA ALA A 228 0.61 2.09 -13.31
C ALA A 228 -0.92 2.02 -13.32
N LEU A 229 -1.59 2.59 -12.32
CA LEU A 229 -3.04 2.49 -12.07
C LEU A 229 -3.95 2.76 -13.28
N PRO A 230 -3.71 3.79 -14.13
CA PRO A 230 -4.59 4.06 -15.28
C PRO A 230 -4.65 2.93 -16.31
N SER A 231 -3.65 2.04 -16.30
CA SER A 231 -3.56 0.90 -17.22
C SER A 231 -4.15 -0.40 -16.65
N LEU A 232 -4.64 -0.38 -15.42
CA LEU A 232 -5.26 -1.51 -14.73
C LEU A 232 -6.74 -1.23 -14.48
N THR A 233 -7.59 -2.25 -14.48
CA THR A 233 -8.93 -2.11 -13.90
C THR A 233 -8.82 -1.97 -12.38
N VAL A 234 -9.90 -1.54 -11.71
CA VAL A 234 -9.90 -1.46 -10.23
C VAL A 234 -9.66 -2.84 -9.63
N THR A 235 -10.33 -3.85 -10.18
CA THR A 235 -10.16 -5.25 -9.76
C THR A 235 -8.75 -5.77 -10.00
N GLN A 236 -8.14 -5.49 -11.16
CA GLN A 236 -6.74 -5.88 -11.42
C GLN A 236 -5.77 -5.21 -10.45
N ALA A 237 -5.95 -3.93 -10.17
CA ALA A 237 -5.13 -3.21 -9.21
C ALA A 237 -5.28 -3.77 -7.79
N ALA A 238 -6.50 -4.13 -7.39
CA ALA A 238 -6.74 -4.79 -6.12
C ALA A 238 -6.00 -6.12 -6.02
N VAL A 239 -6.26 -7.05 -6.94
CA VAL A 239 -5.72 -8.42 -6.89
C VAL A 239 -4.19 -8.44 -7.02
N ALA A 240 -3.60 -7.55 -7.83
CA ALA A 240 -2.13 -7.43 -7.93
C ALA A 240 -1.48 -7.21 -6.55
N GLN A 241 -2.10 -6.47 -5.67
CA GLN A 241 -1.57 -6.18 -4.32
C GLN A 241 -1.54 -7.41 -3.40
N LEU A 242 -2.27 -8.50 -3.72
CA LEU A 242 -2.17 -9.76 -2.96
C LEU A 242 -0.78 -10.43 -3.08
N SER A 243 0.03 -10.06 -4.06
CA SER A 243 1.42 -10.54 -4.16
C SER A 243 2.34 -9.89 -3.12
N VAL A 244 1.98 -8.74 -2.54
CA VAL A 244 2.83 -8.00 -1.58
C VAL A 244 3.25 -8.85 -0.37
N PRO A 245 2.37 -9.59 0.33
CA PRO A 245 2.77 -10.46 1.44
C PRO A 245 3.76 -11.55 1.03
N VAL A 246 3.60 -12.12 -0.16
CA VAL A 246 4.53 -13.14 -0.69
C VAL A 246 5.91 -12.53 -0.98
N ILE A 247 5.93 -11.37 -1.65
CA ILE A 247 7.18 -10.66 -1.95
C ILE A 247 7.87 -10.25 -0.64
N ALA A 248 7.10 -9.79 0.37
CA ALA A 248 7.63 -9.44 1.68
C ALA A 248 8.21 -10.66 2.41
N ALA A 249 7.56 -11.81 2.35
CA ALA A 249 8.07 -13.05 2.93
C ALA A 249 9.37 -13.53 2.24
N LEU A 250 9.43 -13.44 0.90
CA LEU A 250 10.67 -13.72 0.15
C LEU A 250 11.78 -12.72 0.51
N GLY A 251 11.43 -11.45 0.70
CA GLY A 251 12.35 -10.42 1.20
C GLY A 251 12.87 -10.73 2.60
N ALA A 252 12.02 -11.25 3.49
CA ALA A 252 12.42 -11.68 4.84
C ALA A 252 13.40 -12.88 4.79
N VAL A 253 13.17 -13.84 3.90
CA VAL A 253 14.13 -14.93 3.65
C VAL A 253 15.48 -14.37 3.20
N ALA A 254 15.50 -13.45 2.22
CA ALA A 254 16.73 -12.92 1.65
C ALA A 254 17.50 -11.98 2.61
N VAL A 255 16.79 -11.16 3.38
CA VAL A 255 17.39 -10.09 4.20
C VAL A 255 17.57 -10.51 5.66
N LEU A 256 16.65 -11.31 6.20
CA LEU A 256 16.64 -11.74 7.60
C LEU A 256 17.15 -13.17 7.80
N GLY A 257 17.45 -13.90 6.71
CA GLY A 257 17.91 -15.30 6.79
C GLY A 257 16.81 -16.26 7.27
N GLU A 258 15.53 -15.90 7.12
CA GLU A 258 14.41 -16.77 7.48
C GLU A 258 14.39 -18.01 6.57
N ALA A 259 14.01 -19.18 7.14
CA ALA A 259 13.96 -20.42 6.37
C ALA A 259 12.82 -20.41 5.33
N VAL A 260 13.09 -20.91 4.15
CA VAL A 260 12.06 -21.17 3.14
C VAL A 260 11.22 -22.36 3.59
N SER A 261 9.98 -22.13 3.97
CA SER A 261 9.04 -23.18 4.33
C SER A 261 8.28 -23.68 3.10
N SER A 262 7.88 -24.96 3.11
CA SER A 262 7.00 -25.52 2.07
C SER A 262 5.70 -24.73 1.95
N ARG A 263 5.19 -24.21 3.07
CA ARG A 263 4.03 -23.33 3.12
C ARG A 263 4.24 -22.05 2.31
N LEU A 264 5.40 -21.40 2.46
CA LEU A 264 5.73 -20.19 1.68
C LEU A 264 5.76 -20.48 0.19
N VAL A 265 6.33 -21.62 -0.20
CA VAL A 265 6.39 -22.04 -1.62
C VAL A 265 4.98 -22.25 -2.17
N VAL A 266 4.15 -23.06 -1.50
CA VAL A 266 2.77 -23.37 -1.97
C VAL A 266 1.93 -22.09 -1.99
N ALA A 267 1.95 -21.29 -0.91
CA ALA A 267 1.24 -20.01 -0.85
C ALA A 267 1.70 -19.05 -1.94
N GLY A 268 3.01 -18.96 -2.17
CA GLY A 268 3.59 -18.13 -3.22
C GLY A 268 3.11 -18.54 -4.61
N VAL A 269 3.11 -19.84 -4.93
CA VAL A 269 2.58 -20.37 -6.20
C VAL A 269 1.09 -20.02 -6.36
N LEU A 270 0.27 -20.24 -5.34
CA LEU A 270 -1.17 -19.91 -5.39
C LEU A 270 -1.41 -18.42 -5.62
N VAL A 271 -0.75 -17.56 -4.83
CA VAL A 271 -0.92 -16.10 -4.95
C VAL A 271 -0.45 -15.62 -6.32
N LEU A 272 0.77 -15.97 -6.74
CA LEU A 272 1.34 -15.46 -7.99
C LEU A 272 0.60 -15.99 -9.22
N SER A 273 0.16 -17.25 -9.21
CA SER A 273 -0.69 -17.81 -10.26
C SER A 273 -2.04 -17.09 -10.32
N GLY A 274 -2.69 -16.88 -9.17
CA GLY A 274 -3.95 -16.15 -9.10
C GLY A 274 -3.83 -14.72 -9.62
N VAL A 275 -2.80 -13.98 -9.19
CA VAL A 275 -2.52 -12.63 -9.69
C VAL A 275 -2.22 -12.64 -11.19
N GLY A 276 -1.41 -13.60 -11.67
CA GLY A 276 -1.11 -13.76 -13.09
C GLY A 276 -2.36 -13.98 -13.94
N LEU A 277 -3.30 -14.83 -13.48
CA LEU A 277 -4.58 -15.06 -14.14
C LEU A 277 -5.40 -13.76 -14.25
N VAL A 278 -5.49 -12.97 -13.17
CA VAL A 278 -6.25 -11.72 -13.16
C VAL A 278 -5.61 -10.67 -14.08
N LEU A 279 -4.30 -10.53 -14.06
CA LEU A 279 -3.59 -9.56 -14.88
C LEU A 279 -3.61 -9.93 -16.37
N SER A 280 -3.62 -11.23 -16.70
CA SER A 280 -3.71 -11.71 -18.08
C SER A 280 -5.14 -11.68 -18.61
N ALA A 281 -6.16 -11.71 -17.75
CA ALA A 281 -7.54 -11.60 -18.16
C ALA A 281 -7.78 -10.21 -18.76
N ARG A 282 -7.94 -10.16 -20.10
CA ARG A 282 -8.31 -8.92 -20.78
C ARG A 282 -9.63 -8.45 -20.21
N ALA A 283 -9.61 -7.30 -19.56
CA ALA A 283 -10.85 -6.62 -19.20
C ALA A 283 -11.65 -6.40 -20.47
N ARG A 284 -12.73 -7.13 -20.66
CA ARG A 284 -13.78 -6.76 -21.59
C ARG A 284 -14.47 -5.54 -21.02
N GLN A 285 -13.88 -4.37 -21.21
CA GLN A 285 -14.62 -3.13 -21.01
C GLN A 285 -15.71 -3.09 -22.07
N PRO A 286 -16.97 -2.86 -21.69
CA PRO A 286 -17.97 -2.47 -22.67
C PRO A 286 -17.42 -1.20 -23.36
N ARG A 287 -17.28 -1.25 -24.67
CA ARG A 287 -17.04 -0.06 -25.50
C ARG A 287 -18.21 0.88 -25.19
N VAL A 288 -17.96 1.93 -24.43
CA VAL A 288 -18.91 3.03 -24.35
C VAL A 288 -18.94 3.62 -25.77
N GLU A 289 -19.94 3.21 -26.55
CA GLU A 289 -20.28 3.91 -27.78
C GLU A 289 -20.55 5.36 -27.39
N ARG A 290 -19.62 6.23 -27.76
CA ARG A 290 -19.91 7.66 -27.82
C ARG A 290 -21.03 7.81 -28.82
N SER A 291 -22.27 7.85 -28.34
CA SER A 291 -23.39 8.34 -29.11
C SER A 291 -23.06 9.78 -29.50
N THR A 292 -22.53 9.95 -30.70
CA THR A 292 -22.55 11.20 -31.41
C THR A 292 -24.01 11.46 -31.74
N ARG A 293 -24.70 12.15 -30.85
CA ARG A 293 -25.95 12.84 -31.25
C ARG A 293 -25.54 14.18 -31.82
N ALA A 294 -25.77 14.29 -33.12
CA ALA A 294 -25.82 15.51 -33.90
C ALA A 294 -26.80 16.54 -33.31
#